data_6a2146b91b2548afcae35365c4c98148
#
_entry.id   6a2146b91b2548afcae35365c4c98148
#
_cell.length_a   1.000
_cell.length_b   1.000
_cell.length_c   1.000
_cell.angle_alpha   90.00
_cell.angle_beta   90.00
_cell.angle_gamma   90.00
#
_symmetry.space_group_name_H-M   'P 1'
#
loop_
_entity.id
_entity.type
_entity.pdbx_description
1 polymer ?
#
loop_
_entity_poly.entity_id
_entity_poly.type
_entity_poly.pdbx_seq_one_letter_code
_entity_poly.pdbx_strand_id
1 'polypeptide(L)'
;METVKQPYFFGQKGTILSGEYPGWTVEFVDDTAETGGFLVFIQNPYPPSGAGECFDYWLEHEADIPMLIEESKWQIAWPATADTGI
;
A
#
# COMPACT_ATOMS: atom_id res chain seq x y z
N MET A 1 -5.90 7.83 -26.09
CA MET A 1 -6.01 8.12 -24.85
C MET A 1 -5.16 7.31 -24.01
N GLU A 2 -4.65 7.80 -23.05
CA GLU A 2 -3.85 7.08 -22.32
C GLU A 2 -4.45 6.51 -21.15
N THR A 3 -3.94 5.50 -20.64
CA THR A 3 -4.42 4.86 -19.51
C THR A 3 -3.69 5.32 -18.34
N VAL A 4 -4.38 5.77 -17.37
CA VAL A 4 -3.76 6.21 -16.17
C VAL A 4 -3.53 5.03 -15.29
N LYS A 5 -2.28 4.76 -14.91
CA LYS A 5 -2.01 3.72 -14.01
C LYS A 5 -2.16 4.20 -12.64
N GLN A 6 -2.94 3.54 -11.85
CA GLN A 6 -3.10 3.91 -10.48
C GLN A 6 -1.89 3.48 -9.70
N PRO A 7 -1.33 4.34 -8.85
CA PRO A 7 -0.19 3.95 -8.04
C PRO A 7 -0.55 3.02 -6.91
N TYR A 8 -1.83 2.83 -6.62
CA TYR A 8 -2.26 1.99 -5.52
C TYR A 8 -3.63 1.44 -5.80
N PHE A 9 -4.01 0.42 -5.04
CA PHE A 9 -5.33 -0.16 -5.10
C PHE A 9 -5.80 -0.41 -3.67
N PHE A 10 -7.08 -0.27 -3.40
CA PHE A 10 -7.61 -0.55 -2.07
C PHE A 10 -7.89 -2.03 -1.93
N GLY A 11 -7.60 -2.55 -0.75
CA GLY A 11 -7.94 -3.94 -0.45
C GLY A 11 -7.01 -4.96 -1.07
N GLN A 12 -5.91 -4.52 -1.66
CA GLN A 12 -4.95 -5.42 -2.26
C GLN A 12 -3.62 -5.28 -1.56
N LYS A 13 -2.89 -6.38 -1.40
CA LYS A 13 -1.57 -6.30 -0.82
C LYS A 13 -0.56 -6.25 -1.93
N GLY A 14 0.24 -5.21 -1.94
CA GLY A 14 1.34 -5.08 -2.89
C GLY A 14 2.66 -5.38 -2.22
N THR A 15 3.66 -5.71 -3.02
CA THR A 15 5.01 -5.96 -2.51
C THR A 15 5.85 -4.74 -2.82
N ILE A 16 6.54 -4.22 -1.80
CA ILE A 16 7.40 -3.07 -1.97
C ILE A 16 8.70 -3.55 -2.60
N LEU A 17 8.97 -3.07 -3.81
CA LEU A 17 10.17 -3.48 -4.52
C LEU A 17 11.36 -2.61 -4.18
N SER A 18 11.13 -1.34 -3.92
CA SER A 18 12.21 -0.44 -3.57
C SER A 18 11.64 0.71 -2.76
N GLY A 19 12.51 1.50 -2.17
CA GLY A 19 12.09 2.53 -1.24
C GLY A 19 12.20 2.02 0.17
N GLU A 20 11.38 2.55 1.07
CA GLU A 20 11.46 2.12 2.45
C GLU A 20 10.82 0.75 2.58
N TYR A 21 11.38 -0.09 3.41
CA TYR A 21 10.87 -1.41 3.71
C TYR A 21 10.81 -2.31 2.47
N PRO A 22 11.90 -2.44 1.72
CA PRO A 22 11.84 -3.28 0.51
C PRO A 22 11.58 -4.75 0.89
N GLY A 23 10.74 -5.40 0.12
CA GLY A 23 10.35 -6.77 0.39
C GLY A 23 9.15 -6.92 1.28
N TRP A 24 8.71 -5.84 1.92
CA TRP A 24 7.53 -5.90 2.78
C TRP A 24 6.28 -5.70 1.93
N THR A 25 5.13 -5.94 2.52
CA THR A 25 3.87 -5.72 1.82
C THR A 25 3.21 -4.45 2.31
N VAL A 26 2.41 -3.85 1.47
CA VAL A 26 1.65 -2.66 1.83
C VAL A 26 0.22 -2.84 1.33
N GLU A 27 -0.73 -2.43 2.14
CA GLU A 27 -2.14 -2.50 1.77
C GLU A 27 -2.80 -1.19 2.15
N PHE A 28 -3.57 -0.62 1.25
CA PHE A 28 -4.31 0.60 1.53
C PHE A 28 -5.78 0.24 1.68
N VAL A 29 -6.43 0.78 2.70
CA VAL A 29 -7.82 0.48 3.00
C VAL A 29 -8.59 1.78 3.11
N ASP A 30 -9.72 1.85 2.42
CA ASP A 30 -10.62 2.99 2.53
C ASP A 30 -11.45 2.76 3.78
N ASP A 31 -11.15 3.49 4.83
CA ASP A 31 -11.83 3.33 6.10
C ASP A 31 -12.67 4.56 6.43
N THR A 32 -13.11 5.27 5.41
CA THR A 32 -13.81 6.52 5.64
C THR A 32 -15.13 6.32 6.37
N ALA A 33 -15.74 5.16 6.25
CA ALA A 33 -16.99 4.91 6.94
C ALA A 33 -16.79 4.72 8.43
N GLU A 34 -15.61 4.27 8.85
CA GLU A 34 -15.39 4.05 10.27
C GLU A 34 -14.58 5.15 10.92
N THR A 35 -13.45 5.50 10.35
CA THR A 35 -12.58 6.48 10.99
C THR A 35 -12.56 7.80 10.26
N GLY A 36 -13.19 7.89 9.11
CA GLY A 36 -13.15 9.11 8.32
C GLY A 36 -11.92 9.26 7.47
N GLY A 37 -11.10 8.26 7.39
CA GLY A 37 -9.86 8.36 6.63
C GLY A 37 -9.46 7.06 5.99
N PHE A 38 -8.16 6.90 5.81
CA PHE A 38 -7.62 5.75 5.08
C PHE A 38 -6.53 5.09 5.92
N LEU A 39 -6.45 3.78 5.88
CA LEU A 39 -5.45 3.06 6.63
C LEU A 39 -4.41 2.51 5.69
N VAL A 40 -3.17 2.49 6.15
CA VAL A 40 -2.06 1.94 5.40
C VAL A 40 -1.40 0.91 6.29
N PHE A 41 -1.42 -0.36 5.86
CA PHE A 41 -0.82 -1.43 6.65
C PHE A 41 0.46 -1.87 5.95
N ILE A 42 1.58 -1.83 6.66
CA ILE A 42 2.87 -2.24 6.14
C ILE A 42 3.32 -3.41 6.98
N GLN A 43 3.60 -4.55 6.33
CA GLN A 43 3.87 -5.75 7.06
C GLN A 43 5.08 -6.47 6.50
N ASN A 44 5.92 -6.98 7.39
CA ASN A 44 7.05 -7.80 6.99
C ASN A 44 6.56 -9.24 6.88
N PRO A 45 6.50 -9.81 5.68
CA PRO A 45 5.99 -11.16 5.54
C PRO A 45 6.95 -12.22 6.05
N TYR A 46 8.24 -11.87 6.25
CA TYR A 46 9.21 -12.84 6.68
C TYR A 46 10.04 -12.28 7.83
N PRO A 47 9.43 -12.05 8.98
CA PRO A 47 10.18 -11.47 10.09
C PRO A 47 11.22 -12.43 10.61
N PRO A 48 12.41 -11.97 10.86
CA PRO A 48 13.49 -12.86 11.27
C PRO A 48 13.24 -13.54 12.59
N SER A 49 12.49 -12.94 13.47
CA SER A 49 12.26 -13.54 14.77
C SER A 49 11.00 -14.36 14.80
N GLY A 50 10.30 -14.44 13.71
CA GLY A 50 9.02 -15.12 13.72
C GLY A 50 7.91 -14.31 14.31
N ALA A 51 8.17 -13.19 14.90
CA ALA A 51 7.12 -12.33 15.41
C ALA A 51 6.69 -11.42 14.29
N GLY A 52 5.45 -11.15 14.15
CA GLY A 52 4.98 -10.29 13.11
C GLY A 52 5.49 -8.87 13.29
N GLU A 53 5.94 -8.27 12.23
CA GLU A 53 6.30 -6.86 12.25
C GLU A 53 5.35 -6.15 11.32
N CYS A 54 4.60 -5.21 11.85
CA CYS A 54 3.70 -4.46 11.00
C CYS A 54 3.53 -3.07 11.58
N PHE A 55 3.29 -2.13 10.70
CA PHE A 55 3.03 -0.77 11.08
C PHE A 55 1.75 -0.35 10.40
N ASP A 56 1.01 0.57 11.02
CA ASP A 56 -0.15 1.12 10.35
C ASP A 56 -0.14 2.61 10.49
N TYR A 57 -0.63 3.29 9.47
CA TYR A 57 -0.75 4.73 9.47
C TYR A 57 -2.18 5.08 9.13
N TRP A 58 -2.64 6.21 9.60
CA TRP A 58 -3.95 6.75 9.25
C TRP A 58 -3.74 8.02 8.45
N LEU A 59 -4.40 8.11 7.31
CA LEU A 59 -4.31 9.28 6.46
C LEU A 59 -5.69 9.92 6.37
N GLU A 60 -5.73 11.24 6.46
CA GLU A 60 -7.00 11.92 6.49
C GLU A 60 -7.62 12.03 5.10
N HIS A 61 -6.84 12.18 4.07
CA HIS A 61 -7.36 12.39 2.74
C HIS A 61 -6.79 11.37 1.78
N GLU A 62 -7.58 11.00 0.78
CA GLU A 62 -7.10 10.05 -0.21
C GLU A 62 -5.87 10.59 -0.94
N ALA A 63 -5.81 11.89 -1.15
CA ALA A 63 -4.67 12.48 -1.83
C ALA A 63 -3.37 12.29 -1.06
N ASP A 64 -3.46 11.95 0.21
CA ASP A 64 -2.26 11.71 0.99
C ASP A 64 -1.61 10.38 0.62
N ILE A 65 -2.34 9.48 -0.03
CA ILE A 65 -1.79 8.18 -0.37
C ILE A 65 -0.67 8.31 -1.42
N PRO A 66 -0.90 8.96 -2.56
CA PRO A 66 0.21 9.10 -3.50
C PRO A 66 1.36 9.92 -2.95
N MET A 67 1.07 10.86 -2.04
CA MET A 67 2.15 11.61 -1.43
C MET A 67 3.01 10.71 -0.54
N LEU A 68 2.37 9.82 0.20
CA LEU A 68 3.12 8.89 1.03
C LEU A 68 3.98 7.97 0.15
N ILE A 69 3.42 7.49 -0.95
CA ILE A 69 4.16 6.62 -1.84
C ILE A 69 5.38 7.36 -2.38
N GLU A 70 5.20 8.62 -2.73
CA GLU A 70 6.30 9.39 -3.28
C GLU A 70 7.35 9.69 -2.22
N GLU A 71 6.92 10.03 -1.02
CA GLU A 71 7.87 10.34 0.04
C GLU A 71 8.65 9.11 0.47
N SER A 72 8.01 7.95 0.42
CA SER A 72 8.67 6.71 0.79
C SER A 72 9.48 6.15 -0.38
N LYS A 73 9.35 6.74 -1.54
CA LYS A 73 10.04 6.32 -2.76
C LYS A 73 9.70 4.88 -3.09
N TRP A 74 8.47 4.51 -2.85
CA TRP A 74 8.05 3.14 -3.05
C TRP A 74 7.80 2.82 -4.50
N GLN A 75 8.31 1.69 -4.95
CA GLN A 75 7.82 1.03 -6.13
C GLN A 75 7.13 -0.22 -5.67
N ILE A 76 5.87 -0.37 -6.01
CA ILE A 76 5.06 -1.44 -5.47
C ILE A 76 4.60 -2.34 -6.60
N ALA A 77 4.76 -3.64 -6.42
CA ALA A 77 4.27 -4.61 -7.37
C ALA A 77 2.91 -5.08 -6.87
N TRP A 78 1.88 -4.79 -7.63
CA TRP A 78 0.54 -5.17 -7.24
C TRP A 78 0.21 -6.54 -7.81
N PRO A 79 -0.69 -7.29 -7.16
CA PRO A 79 -1.06 -8.61 -7.66
C PRO A 79 -1.64 -8.53 -9.06
N ALA A 80 -1.43 -9.57 -9.83
CA ALA A 80 -1.94 -9.58 -11.17
C ALA A 80 -3.44 -9.41 -11.21
N THR A 81 -4.13 -9.91 -10.22
CA THR A 81 -5.57 -9.79 -10.20
C THR A 81 -6.00 -8.37 -10.02
N ALA A 82 -5.16 -7.49 -9.53
CA ALA A 82 -5.55 -6.11 -9.37
C ALA A 82 -5.70 -5.44 -10.70
N ASP A 83 -5.14 -6.03 -11.75
CA ASP A 83 -5.18 -5.44 -13.02
C ASP A 83 -6.15 -6.14 -13.86
N THR A 84 -7.24 -6.53 -13.41
CA THR A 84 -8.11 -7.33 -14.07
C THR A 84 -8.62 -6.81 -15.20
N GLY A 85 -8.22 -6.14 -15.84
CA GLY A 85 -8.80 -5.65 -16.95
C GLY A 85 -9.48 -6.62 -17.82
N ILE A 86 -9.59 -7.72 -17.58
CA ILE A 86 -10.15 -8.60 -18.46
C ILE A 86 -11.50 -8.55 -18.73
#